data_9b4e5bc0854bf670452995cf5aaaa7c1
#
_entry.id   9b4e5bc0854bf670452995cf5aaaa7c1
#
_cell.length_a   1.000
_cell.length_b   1.000
_cell.length_c   1.000
_cell.angle_alpha   90.00
_cell.angle_beta   90.00
_cell.angle_gamma   90.00
#
_symmetry.space_group_name_H-M   'P 1'
#
loop_
_entity.id
_entity.type
_entity.pdbx_description
1 polymer ?
#
loop_
_entity_poly.entity_id
_entity_poly.type
_entity_poly.pdbx_seq_one_letter_code
_entity_poly.pdbx_strand_id
1 'polypeptide(L)'
;MSRIVVTGMGIISAIGNTVEDNRLALINGKCGITALENFPSRFAGIMPFGEIKITTDTLKEKLHAHEQGVTRTMLLSLHAFNEAITDSQLSAPELSSLNTAFISGNTVGGMCLTDELYADTRSKENGSEYLQSYDSASVAIYVQKKYKIKGIVNTFNTACSSSANAIMYGAKLIQNGLAKRAVVGGADSLAKFTINGFNALRILSDEICRPFDKDRKGLNLGEGAAFLVLEKEEDAAGKKIYASIAGYGNANDAFHPSSLSAEGDGPVLAMQKALAS
;
A
#
# COMPACT_ATOMS: atom_id res chain seq x y z
N MET A 1 1.13 -4.22 29.30
CA MET A 1 0.86 -3.14 28.32
C MET A 1 -0.50 -3.39 27.69
N SER A 2 -1.29 -2.34 27.41
CA SER A 2 -2.56 -2.49 26.70
C SER A 2 -2.32 -3.05 25.28
N ARG A 3 -3.17 -3.99 24.83
CA ARG A 3 -3.07 -4.56 23.48
C ARG A 3 -3.40 -3.49 22.42
N ILE A 4 -2.71 -3.54 21.31
CA ILE A 4 -3.04 -2.74 20.12
C ILE A 4 -3.95 -3.57 19.24
N VAL A 5 -5.12 -3.04 18.92
CA VAL A 5 -6.16 -3.72 18.15
C VAL A 5 -6.45 -3.03 16.84
N VAL A 6 -6.97 -3.79 15.87
CA VAL A 6 -7.45 -3.31 14.56
C VAL A 6 -8.95 -3.05 14.67
N THR A 7 -9.35 -1.80 14.52
CA THR A 7 -10.75 -1.36 14.65
C THR A 7 -11.38 -0.97 13.32
N GLY A 8 -10.61 -0.88 12.24
CA GLY A 8 -11.11 -0.61 10.91
C GLY A 8 -10.16 -1.11 9.83
N MET A 9 -10.72 -1.46 8.69
CA MET A 9 -10.00 -1.94 7.51
C MET A 9 -10.55 -1.32 6.25
N GLY A 10 -9.69 -1.14 5.26
CA GLY A 10 -10.08 -0.76 3.91
C GLY A 10 -9.08 -1.30 2.90
N ILE A 11 -9.57 -1.75 1.75
CA ILE A 11 -8.74 -2.37 0.70
C ILE A 11 -9.35 -2.17 -0.67
N ILE A 12 -8.47 -1.98 -1.65
CA ILE A 12 -8.79 -2.13 -3.07
C ILE A 12 -7.69 -2.96 -3.72
N SER A 13 -8.07 -3.99 -4.48
CA SER A 13 -7.15 -4.89 -5.15
C SER A 13 -7.73 -5.43 -6.46
N ALA A 14 -6.95 -6.23 -7.19
CA ALA A 14 -7.40 -6.87 -8.43
C ALA A 14 -8.58 -7.86 -8.25
N ILE A 15 -8.89 -8.28 -7.02
CA ILE A 15 -10.00 -9.22 -6.74
C ILE A 15 -11.21 -8.56 -6.10
N GLY A 16 -11.13 -7.28 -5.71
CA GLY A 16 -12.25 -6.56 -5.10
C GLY A 16 -11.93 -5.11 -4.76
N ASN A 17 -12.99 -4.32 -4.68
CA ASN A 17 -12.90 -2.87 -4.43
C ASN A 17 -13.19 -2.50 -2.98
N THR A 18 -13.62 -3.45 -2.17
CA THR A 18 -13.93 -3.31 -0.75
C THR A 18 -13.39 -4.49 0.05
N VAL A 19 -13.35 -4.38 1.36
CA VAL A 19 -13.00 -5.50 2.26
C VAL A 19 -13.90 -6.71 2.00
N GLU A 20 -15.20 -6.48 1.83
CA GLU A 20 -16.16 -7.57 1.60
C GLU A 20 -15.98 -8.24 0.24
N ASP A 21 -15.76 -7.45 -0.83
CA ASP A 21 -15.49 -8.01 -2.17
C ASP A 21 -14.24 -8.89 -2.14
N ASN A 22 -13.17 -8.42 -1.50
CA ASN A 22 -11.92 -9.18 -1.35
C ASN A 22 -12.14 -10.45 -0.53
N ARG A 23 -12.90 -10.37 0.59
CA ARG A 23 -13.23 -11.53 1.42
C ARG A 23 -13.98 -12.60 0.62
N LEU A 24 -15.01 -12.21 -0.12
CA LEU A 24 -15.81 -13.12 -0.97
C LEU A 24 -14.95 -13.72 -2.09
N ALA A 25 -14.10 -12.90 -2.73
CA ALA A 25 -13.19 -13.37 -3.77
C ALA A 25 -12.22 -14.44 -3.27
N LEU A 26 -11.63 -14.22 -2.07
CA LEU A 26 -10.73 -15.18 -1.43
C LEU A 26 -11.43 -16.49 -1.07
N ILE A 27 -12.63 -16.42 -0.48
CA ILE A 27 -13.42 -17.62 -0.14
C ILE A 27 -13.76 -18.44 -1.40
N ASN A 28 -14.06 -17.76 -2.50
CA ASN A 28 -14.40 -18.41 -3.77
C ASN A 28 -13.17 -18.77 -4.64
N GLY A 29 -11.94 -18.60 -4.13
CA GLY A 29 -10.70 -18.91 -4.87
C GLY A 29 -10.52 -18.07 -6.14
N LYS A 30 -11.08 -16.85 -6.19
CA LYS A 30 -10.99 -15.97 -7.35
C LYS A 30 -9.55 -15.46 -7.51
N CYS A 31 -9.00 -15.62 -8.72
CA CYS A 31 -7.73 -15.03 -9.12
C CYS A 31 -7.97 -13.71 -9.84
N GLY A 32 -7.24 -12.65 -9.43
CA GLY A 32 -7.31 -11.32 -10.08
C GLY A 32 -6.16 -11.07 -11.06
N ILE A 33 -5.30 -12.08 -11.30
CA ILE A 33 -4.19 -11.96 -12.24
C ILE A 33 -4.71 -12.28 -13.63
N THR A 34 -4.81 -11.27 -14.48
CA THR A 34 -5.43 -11.33 -15.82
C THR A 34 -4.67 -10.47 -16.81
N ALA A 35 -5.08 -10.47 -18.08
CA ALA A 35 -4.55 -9.52 -19.07
C ALA A 35 -4.82 -8.08 -18.65
N LEU A 36 -3.90 -7.17 -19.01
CA LEU A 36 -4.09 -5.72 -18.83
C LEU A 36 -5.21 -5.21 -19.73
N GLU A 37 -6.04 -4.33 -19.18
CA GLU A 37 -7.15 -3.69 -19.90
C GLU A 37 -7.00 -2.15 -19.92
N ASN A 38 -6.57 -1.57 -18.81
CA ASN A 38 -6.52 -0.13 -18.62
C ASN A 38 -5.08 0.42 -18.62
N PHE A 39 -4.11 -0.37 -18.12
CA PHE A 39 -2.74 0.11 -18.00
C PHE A 39 -1.97 -0.05 -19.31
N PRO A 40 -1.45 1.06 -19.91
CA PRO A 40 -0.73 1.01 -21.17
C PRO A 40 0.66 0.40 -20.98
N SER A 41 0.89 -0.79 -21.54
CA SER A 41 2.17 -1.48 -21.45
C SER A 41 2.46 -2.29 -22.71
N ARG A 42 3.75 -2.35 -23.11
CA ARG A 42 4.21 -3.25 -24.17
C ARG A 42 4.03 -4.74 -23.83
N PHE A 43 3.76 -5.05 -22.57
CA PHE A 43 3.51 -6.42 -22.08
C PHE A 43 2.02 -6.79 -22.06
N ALA A 44 1.13 -5.88 -22.48
CA ALA A 44 -0.29 -6.18 -22.63
C ALA A 44 -0.49 -7.34 -23.62
N GLY A 45 -1.27 -8.33 -23.22
CA GLY A 45 -1.48 -9.57 -24.01
C GLY A 45 -0.30 -10.56 -24.00
N ILE A 46 0.82 -10.24 -23.35
CA ILE A 46 2.01 -11.10 -23.26
C ILE A 46 2.13 -11.70 -21.85
N MET A 47 1.93 -10.89 -20.82
CA MET A 47 2.03 -11.30 -19.41
C MET A 47 0.75 -10.92 -18.66
N PRO A 48 0.31 -11.74 -17.69
CA PRO A 48 -0.81 -11.39 -16.83
C PRO A 48 -0.35 -10.53 -15.64
N PHE A 49 -1.26 -9.65 -15.18
CA PHE A 49 -1.05 -8.71 -14.09
C PHE A 49 -2.24 -8.65 -13.14
N GLY A 50 -2.01 -8.28 -11.88
CA GLY A 50 -3.05 -7.98 -10.91
C GLY A 50 -3.54 -6.53 -11.05
N GLU A 51 -4.22 -6.21 -12.15
CA GLU A 51 -4.74 -4.86 -12.43
C GLU A 51 -6.11 -4.66 -11.77
N ILE A 52 -6.29 -3.52 -11.09
CA ILE A 52 -7.62 -3.08 -10.62
C ILE A 52 -8.40 -2.52 -11.82
N LYS A 53 -9.56 -3.12 -12.11
CA LYS A 53 -10.32 -2.82 -13.33
C LYS A 53 -11.07 -1.48 -13.32
N ILE A 54 -11.09 -0.76 -12.18
CA ILE A 54 -11.62 0.61 -12.15
C ILE A 54 -10.60 1.55 -12.79
N THR A 55 -11.04 2.34 -13.77
CA THR A 55 -10.16 3.32 -14.43
C THR A 55 -9.78 4.46 -13.51
N THR A 56 -8.68 5.13 -13.81
CA THR A 56 -8.22 6.30 -13.05
C THR A 56 -9.28 7.42 -13.06
N ASP A 57 -9.95 7.67 -14.19
CA ASP A 57 -10.98 8.70 -14.29
C ASP A 57 -12.21 8.35 -13.44
N THR A 58 -12.65 7.09 -13.46
CA THR A 58 -13.73 6.64 -12.58
C THR A 58 -13.38 6.81 -11.10
N LEU A 59 -12.12 6.55 -10.71
CA LEU A 59 -11.66 6.79 -9.34
C LEU A 59 -11.65 8.29 -9.00
N LYS A 60 -11.21 9.16 -9.91
CA LYS A 60 -11.25 10.62 -9.72
C LYS A 60 -12.66 11.12 -9.46
N GLU A 61 -13.62 10.69 -10.27
CA GLU A 61 -15.04 11.06 -10.11
C GLU A 61 -15.59 10.56 -8.76
N LYS A 62 -15.43 9.28 -8.45
CA LYS A 62 -15.94 8.68 -7.21
C LYS A 62 -15.35 9.32 -5.94
N LEU A 63 -14.10 9.74 -6.00
CA LEU A 63 -13.36 10.27 -4.84
C LEU A 63 -13.34 11.80 -4.80
N HIS A 64 -13.96 12.47 -5.79
CA HIS A 64 -13.88 13.92 -5.95
C HIS A 64 -12.44 14.44 -5.85
N ALA A 65 -11.55 13.81 -6.64
CA ALA A 65 -10.11 13.99 -6.58
C ALA A 65 -9.57 14.45 -7.94
N HIS A 66 -9.88 15.71 -8.31
CA HIS A 66 -9.51 16.33 -9.58
C HIS A 66 -8.37 17.35 -9.45
N GLU A 67 -7.71 17.38 -8.30
CA GLU A 67 -6.58 18.27 -8.05
C GLU A 67 -5.44 17.96 -9.04
N GLN A 68 -4.73 19.01 -9.46
CA GLN A 68 -3.57 18.85 -10.35
C GLN A 68 -2.50 17.92 -9.75
N GLY A 69 -1.94 17.05 -10.57
CA GLY A 69 -0.88 16.13 -10.15
C GLY A 69 -1.35 14.90 -9.37
N VAL A 70 -2.68 14.65 -9.29
CA VAL A 70 -3.20 13.45 -8.63
C VAL A 70 -2.85 12.20 -9.42
N THR A 71 -2.13 11.27 -8.78
CA THR A 71 -1.70 10.00 -9.37
C THR A 71 -2.66 8.87 -9.06
N ARG A 72 -2.60 7.78 -9.85
CA ARG A 72 -3.36 6.56 -9.58
C ARG A 72 -3.08 5.99 -8.19
N THR A 73 -1.81 6.01 -7.74
CA THR A 73 -1.42 5.56 -6.40
C THR A 73 -2.14 6.36 -5.30
N MET A 74 -2.25 7.70 -5.46
CA MET A 74 -3.00 8.56 -4.55
C MET A 74 -4.48 8.19 -4.50
N LEU A 75 -5.10 7.90 -5.65
CA LEU A 75 -6.50 7.51 -5.74
C LEU A 75 -6.78 6.16 -5.09
N LEU A 76 -5.93 5.16 -5.33
CA LEU A 76 -6.04 3.85 -4.67
C LEU A 76 -5.88 3.99 -3.16
N SER A 77 -4.88 4.78 -2.73
CA SER A 77 -4.65 5.08 -1.31
C SER A 77 -5.88 5.75 -0.68
N LEU A 78 -6.43 6.78 -1.33
CA LEU A 78 -7.59 7.50 -0.84
C LEU A 78 -8.82 6.58 -0.73
N HIS A 79 -9.03 5.69 -1.71
CA HIS A 79 -10.14 4.74 -1.72
C HIS A 79 -10.09 3.82 -0.48
N ALA A 80 -8.96 3.13 -0.29
CA ALA A 80 -8.79 2.22 0.84
C ALA A 80 -8.78 2.95 2.20
N PHE A 81 -8.21 4.17 2.24
CA PHE A 81 -8.24 5.00 3.44
C PHE A 81 -9.68 5.39 3.83
N ASN A 82 -10.51 5.80 2.85
CA ASN A 82 -11.93 6.13 3.08
C ASN A 82 -12.68 4.97 3.70
N GLU A 83 -12.51 3.76 3.16
CA GLU A 83 -13.15 2.56 3.71
C GLU A 83 -12.69 2.29 5.13
N ALA A 84 -11.38 2.35 5.41
CA ALA A 84 -10.82 2.09 6.73
C ALA A 84 -11.34 3.04 7.81
N ILE A 85 -11.39 4.36 7.51
CA ILE A 85 -11.89 5.36 8.47
C ILE A 85 -13.40 5.24 8.69
N THR A 86 -14.15 4.88 7.64
CA THR A 86 -15.60 4.64 7.74
C THR A 86 -15.89 3.41 8.58
N ASP A 87 -15.19 2.31 8.33
CA ASP A 87 -15.34 1.05 9.06
C ASP A 87 -14.99 1.21 10.55
N SER A 88 -13.95 1.98 10.87
CA SER A 88 -13.58 2.29 12.26
C SER A 88 -14.45 3.34 12.94
N GLN A 89 -15.39 3.95 12.22
CA GLN A 89 -16.26 5.03 12.68
C GLN A 89 -15.48 6.27 13.20
N LEU A 90 -14.29 6.54 12.63
CA LEU A 90 -13.52 7.73 12.99
C LEU A 90 -14.22 9.00 12.51
N SER A 91 -14.52 9.89 13.44
CA SER A 91 -15.06 11.20 13.13
C SER A 91 -14.01 12.15 12.54
N ALA A 92 -14.44 13.16 11.78
CA ALA A 92 -13.53 14.14 11.21
C ALA A 92 -12.68 14.90 12.26
N PRO A 93 -13.22 15.29 13.44
CA PRO A 93 -12.40 15.85 14.53
C PRO A 93 -11.34 14.88 15.07
N GLU A 94 -11.66 13.62 15.23
CA GLU A 94 -10.68 12.60 15.66
C GLU A 94 -9.57 12.42 14.63
N LEU A 95 -9.93 12.33 13.35
CA LEU A 95 -8.99 12.17 12.25
C LEU A 95 -8.04 13.37 12.14
N SER A 96 -8.54 14.58 12.32
CA SER A 96 -7.73 15.82 12.29
C SER A 96 -7.01 16.14 13.61
N SER A 97 -7.14 15.30 14.63
CA SER A 97 -6.47 15.47 15.92
C SER A 97 -4.96 15.27 15.82
N LEU A 98 -4.19 15.96 16.67
CA LEU A 98 -2.75 15.71 16.87
C LEU A 98 -2.45 14.28 17.36
N ASN A 99 -3.44 13.63 17.96
CA ASN A 99 -3.32 12.26 18.50
C ASN A 99 -3.60 11.17 17.46
N THR A 100 -3.89 11.52 16.21
CA THR A 100 -4.08 10.57 15.10
C THR A 100 -2.87 10.58 14.18
N ALA A 101 -2.14 9.47 14.12
CA ALA A 101 -1.03 9.29 13.20
C ALA A 101 -1.52 8.71 11.86
N PHE A 102 -0.86 9.04 10.77
CA PHE A 102 -1.02 8.42 9.46
C PHE A 102 0.33 7.93 8.94
N ILE A 103 0.49 6.63 8.79
CA ILE A 103 1.76 6.02 8.37
C ILE A 103 1.50 5.17 7.12
N SER A 104 2.11 5.57 6.02
CA SER A 104 1.96 4.91 4.72
C SER A 104 3.23 4.19 4.30
N GLY A 105 3.08 2.98 3.77
CA GLY A 105 4.12 2.29 3.01
C GLY A 105 3.90 2.55 1.52
N ASN A 106 4.96 2.96 0.83
CA ASN A 106 4.87 3.22 -0.60
C ASN A 106 6.25 3.06 -1.24
N THR A 107 6.33 2.36 -2.34
CA THR A 107 7.60 2.10 -3.04
C THR A 107 7.69 2.90 -4.33
N VAL A 108 6.65 2.86 -5.15
CA VAL A 108 6.63 3.49 -6.48
C VAL A 108 6.33 4.99 -6.39
N GLY A 109 5.41 5.40 -5.50
CA GLY A 109 5.01 6.80 -5.36
C GLY A 109 4.53 7.41 -6.68
N GLY A 110 5.06 8.56 -7.00
CA GLY A 110 4.82 9.27 -8.26
C GLY A 110 5.61 8.72 -9.44
N MET A 111 6.54 7.77 -9.25
CA MET A 111 7.29 7.14 -10.35
C MET A 111 6.40 6.38 -11.35
N CYS A 112 5.12 6.13 -11.00
CA CYS A 112 4.14 5.60 -11.95
C CYS A 112 3.96 6.49 -13.19
N LEU A 113 4.29 7.79 -13.09
CA LEU A 113 4.19 8.80 -14.14
C LEU A 113 5.56 9.31 -14.65
N THR A 114 6.61 8.50 -14.50
CA THR A 114 7.98 8.91 -14.92
C THR A 114 8.04 9.27 -16.41
N ASP A 115 7.31 8.58 -17.27
CA ASP A 115 7.30 8.85 -18.71
C ASP A 115 6.66 10.22 -19.00
N GLU A 116 5.55 10.52 -18.35
CA GLU A 116 4.83 11.79 -18.48
C GLU A 116 5.68 12.95 -17.94
N LEU A 117 6.30 12.75 -16.77
CA LEU A 117 7.22 13.73 -16.18
C LEU A 117 8.37 14.05 -17.13
N TYR A 118 8.99 13.03 -17.72
CA TYR A 118 10.10 13.19 -18.66
C TYR A 118 9.68 13.88 -19.96
N ALA A 119 8.52 13.53 -20.51
CA ALA A 119 7.96 14.18 -21.69
C ALA A 119 7.65 15.66 -21.42
N ASP A 120 7.03 15.96 -20.29
CA ASP A 120 6.64 17.30 -19.87
C ASP A 120 7.86 18.22 -19.69
N THR A 121 8.92 17.73 -19.04
CA THR A 121 10.15 18.51 -18.81
C THR A 121 10.86 18.90 -20.11
N ARG A 122 10.60 18.19 -21.21
CA ARG A 122 11.17 18.49 -22.53
C ARG A 122 10.29 19.38 -23.40
N SER A 123 8.99 19.48 -23.10
CA SER A 123 8.00 20.12 -23.98
C SER A 123 7.26 21.30 -23.34
N LYS A 124 7.26 21.40 -22.00
CA LYS A 124 6.51 22.43 -21.26
C LYS A 124 7.46 23.39 -20.54
N GLU A 125 7.34 24.71 -20.79
CA GLU A 125 8.15 25.75 -20.14
C GLU A 125 7.98 25.76 -18.61
N ASN A 126 6.75 25.49 -18.13
CA ASN A 126 6.41 25.50 -16.70
C ASN A 126 6.68 24.15 -16.01
N GLY A 127 7.32 23.19 -16.69
CA GLY A 127 7.58 21.86 -16.19
C GLY A 127 6.33 20.98 -16.11
N SER A 128 6.43 19.87 -15.38
CA SER A 128 5.36 18.89 -15.24
C SER A 128 4.50 19.16 -14.02
N GLU A 129 3.18 18.99 -14.18
CA GLU A 129 2.23 18.98 -13.05
C GLU A 129 2.50 17.84 -12.05
N TYR A 130 3.21 16.79 -12.49
CA TYR A 130 3.53 15.62 -11.65
C TYR A 130 4.85 15.76 -10.87
N LEU A 131 5.56 16.88 -11.00
CA LEU A 131 6.85 17.07 -10.31
C LEU A 131 6.72 16.92 -8.79
N GLN A 132 5.69 17.51 -8.19
CA GLN A 132 5.44 17.40 -6.75
C GLN A 132 4.90 16.03 -6.32
N SER A 133 4.42 15.23 -7.26
CA SER A 133 3.87 13.90 -7.01
C SER A 133 4.91 12.79 -7.13
N TYR A 134 6.14 13.13 -7.54
CA TYR A 134 7.18 12.14 -7.83
C TYR A 134 7.70 11.41 -6.58
N ASP A 135 7.80 12.11 -5.46
CA ASP A 135 8.28 11.53 -4.20
C ASP A 135 7.31 10.48 -3.64
N SER A 136 7.87 9.44 -3.00
CA SER A 136 7.07 8.43 -2.28
C SER A 136 6.17 9.06 -1.20
N ALA A 137 6.65 10.11 -0.54
CA ALA A 137 5.89 10.84 0.48
C ALA A 137 4.67 11.58 -0.09
N SER A 138 4.61 11.85 -1.39
CA SER A 138 3.52 12.60 -2.03
C SER A 138 2.15 11.96 -1.79
N VAL A 139 2.08 10.62 -1.74
CA VAL A 139 0.86 9.88 -1.46
C VAL A 139 0.33 10.17 -0.06
N ALA A 140 1.21 10.10 0.95
CA ALA A 140 0.84 10.40 2.33
C ALA A 140 0.48 11.88 2.52
N ILE A 141 1.23 12.80 1.90
CA ILE A 141 0.97 14.24 1.95
C ILE A 141 -0.38 14.57 1.30
N TYR A 142 -0.74 13.92 0.20
CA TYR A 142 -2.04 14.09 -0.44
C TYR A 142 -3.20 13.73 0.49
N VAL A 143 -3.16 12.53 1.10
CA VAL A 143 -4.17 12.09 2.07
C VAL A 143 -4.19 13.00 3.30
N GLN A 144 -3.02 13.37 3.84
CA GLN A 144 -2.90 14.31 4.94
C GLN A 144 -3.63 15.63 4.68
N LYS A 145 -3.40 16.24 3.51
CA LYS A 145 -4.04 17.50 3.12
C LYS A 145 -5.55 17.35 2.98
N LYS A 146 -6.00 16.27 2.31
CA LYS A 146 -7.43 15.97 2.07
C LYS A 146 -8.23 15.86 3.37
N TYR A 147 -7.65 15.17 4.38
CA TYR A 147 -8.30 14.96 5.69
C TYR A 147 -7.85 15.92 6.78
N LYS A 148 -6.96 16.86 6.48
CA LYS A 148 -6.42 17.83 7.45
C LYS A 148 -5.79 17.14 8.67
N ILE A 149 -5.10 16.01 8.47
CA ILE A 149 -4.44 15.27 9.55
C ILE A 149 -3.31 16.13 10.12
N LYS A 150 -3.35 16.38 11.43
CA LYS A 150 -2.39 17.24 12.14
C LYS A 150 -1.37 16.46 12.96
N GLY A 151 -1.62 15.18 13.20
CA GLY A 151 -0.71 14.32 13.95
C GLY A 151 0.51 13.88 13.13
N ILE A 152 1.19 12.86 13.59
CA ILE A 152 2.40 12.34 12.96
C ILE A 152 2.03 11.73 11.60
N VAL A 153 2.66 12.21 10.53
CA VAL A 153 2.55 11.63 9.19
C VAL A 153 3.93 11.21 8.72
N ASN A 154 4.06 9.97 8.27
CA ASN A 154 5.33 9.45 7.76
C ASN A 154 5.09 8.46 6.62
N THR A 155 6.11 8.30 5.77
CA THR A 155 6.13 7.32 4.68
C THR A 155 7.34 6.40 4.84
N PHE A 156 7.09 5.10 4.81
CA PHE A 156 8.14 4.09 4.73
C PHE A 156 8.34 3.65 3.29
N ASN A 157 9.61 3.65 2.85
CA ASN A 157 10.03 3.05 1.61
C ASN A 157 11.15 2.05 1.91
N THR A 158 10.74 0.83 2.23
CA THR A 158 11.59 -0.32 2.48
C THR A 158 11.22 -1.47 1.54
N ALA A 159 10.96 -1.12 0.29
CA ALA A 159 10.53 -2.03 -0.76
C ALA A 159 9.29 -2.87 -0.34
N CYS A 160 9.32 -4.19 -0.53
CA CYS A 160 8.18 -5.08 -0.25
C CYS A 160 7.72 -5.09 1.21
N SER A 161 8.55 -4.63 2.15
CA SER A 161 8.23 -4.58 3.58
C SER A 161 7.66 -3.23 4.06
N SER A 162 7.46 -2.25 3.15
CA SER A 162 7.04 -0.89 3.50
C SER A 162 5.76 -0.85 4.32
N SER A 163 4.71 -1.55 3.89
CA SER A 163 3.42 -1.58 4.60
C SER A 163 3.50 -2.29 5.96
N ALA A 164 4.28 -3.37 6.07
CA ALA A 164 4.52 -4.04 7.35
C ALA A 164 5.26 -3.12 8.34
N ASN A 165 6.26 -2.36 7.86
CA ASN A 165 6.96 -1.37 8.66
C ASN A 165 6.06 -0.19 9.07
N ALA A 166 5.12 0.22 8.22
CA ALA A 166 4.12 1.23 8.56
C ALA A 166 3.22 0.75 9.72
N ILE A 167 2.74 -0.50 9.66
CA ILE A 167 1.93 -1.11 10.74
C ILE A 167 2.74 -1.18 12.04
N MET A 168 3.96 -1.71 11.99
CA MET A 168 4.85 -1.81 13.14
C MET A 168 5.10 -0.43 13.77
N TYR A 169 5.39 0.58 12.97
CA TYR A 169 5.67 1.93 13.47
C TYR A 169 4.44 2.58 14.09
N GLY A 170 3.26 2.45 13.46
CA GLY A 170 2.01 2.92 14.03
C GLY A 170 1.70 2.27 15.38
N ALA A 171 1.89 0.96 15.51
CA ALA A 171 1.75 0.26 16.78
C ALA A 171 2.72 0.81 17.85
N LYS A 172 3.98 1.04 17.49
CA LYS A 172 4.98 1.65 18.40
C LYS A 172 4.60 3.07 18.83
N LEU A 173 4.08 3.90 17.93
CA LEU A 173 3.61 5.25 18.30
C LEU A 173 2.53 5.19 19.38
N ILE A 174 1.57 4.27 19.24
CA ILE A 174 0.48 4.10 20.21
C ILE A 174 1.02 3.52 21.52
N GLN A 175 1.87 2.48 21.48
CA GLN A 175 2.47 1.88 22.67
C GLN A 175 3.24 2.89 23.51
N ASN A 176 3.96 3.80 22.86
CA ASN A 176 4.76 4.83 23.52
C ASN A 176 3.98 6.12 23.85
N GLY A 177 2.67 6.16 23.62
CA GLY A 177 1.82 7.31 23.94
C GLY A 177 2.03 8.53 23.03
N LEU A 178 2.73 8.37 21.87
CA LEU A 178 2.96 9.42 20.89
C LEU A 178 1.75 9.63 19.97
N ALA A 179 0.87 8.67 19.90
CA ALA A 179 -0.43 8.76 19.24
C ALA A 179 -1.47 7.96 20.04
N LYS A 180 -2.74 8.39 19.99
CA LYS A 180 -3.86 7.62 20.55
C LYS A 180 -4.33 6.56 19.56
N ARG A 181 -4.26 6.87 18.26
CA ARG A 181 -4.62 5.99 17.15
C ARG A 181 -3.71 6.21 15.94
N ALA A 182 -3.66 5.23 15.06
CA ALA A 182 -2.89 5.32 13.83
C ALA A 182 -3.65 4.68 12.66
N VAL A 183 -3.75 5.38 11.55
CA VAL A 183 -4.12 4.78 10.26
C VAL A 183 -2.83 4.35 9.58
N VAL A 184 -2.69 3.06 9.29
CA VAL A 184 -1.44 2.45 8.84
C VAL A 184 -1.70 1.52 7.66
N GLY A 185 -0.76 1.44 6.73
CA GLY A 185 -0.92 0.58 5.56
C GLY A 185 -0.03 0.99 4.42
N GLY A 186 -0.49 0.79 3.19
CA GLY A 186 0.26 1.23 2.02
C GLY A 186 -0.49 1.07 0.72
N ALA A 187 0.09 1.63 -0.33
CA ALA A 187 -0.45 1.61 -1.67
C ALA A 187 0.65 1.69 -2.71
N ASP A 188 0.54 0.87 -3.75
CA ASP A 188 1.31 1.03 -4.99
C ASP A 188 0.42 0.74 -6.20
N SER A 189 0.60 1.51 -7.28
CA SER A 189 -0.04 1.27 -8.57
C SER A 189 0.90 0.57 -9.53
N LEU A 190 0.37 0.00 -10.61
CA LEU A 190 1.18 -0.44 -11.73
C LEU A 190 1.97 0.75 -12.30
N ALA A 191 3.23 0.51 -12.65
CA ALA A 191 4.12 1.51 -13.24
C ALA A 191 5.02 0.88 -14.30
N LYS A 192 5.21 1.57 -15.42
CA LYS A 192 6.14 1.11 -16.49
C LYS A 192 7.55 0.93 -15.94
N PHE A 193 7.98 1.84 -15.05
CA PHE A 193 9.27 1.74 -14.36
C PHE A 193 9.44 0.40 -13.64
N THR A 194 8.46 0.02 -12.82
CA THR A 194 8.51 -1.23 -12.05
C THR A 194 8.43 -2.45 -12.95
N ILE A 195 7.51 -2.47 -13.90
CA ILE A 195 7.35 -3.59 -14.85
C ILE A 195 8.63 -3.80 -15.65
N ASN A 196 9.20 -2.75 -16.22
CA ASN A 196 10.45 -2.85 -16.98
C ASN A 196 11.64 -3.27 -16.11
N GLY A 197 11.73 -2.76 -14.87
CA GLY A 197 12.78 -3.13 -13.92
C GLY A 197 12.73 -4.62 -13.57
N PHE A 198 11.57 -5.13 -13.17
CA PHE A 198 11.39 -6.55 -12.86
C PHE A 198 11.57 -7.46 -14.08
N ASN A 199 11.16 -7.00 -15.27
CA ASN A 199 11.45 -7.72 -16.51
C ASN A 199 12.94 -7.78 -16.82
N ALA A 200 13.68 -6.70 -16.60
CA ALA A 200 15.13 -6.66 -16.79
C ALA A 200 15.86 -7.65 -15.85
N LEU A 201 15.32 -7.87 -14.65
CA LEU A 201 15.79 -8.89 -13.70
C LEU A 201 15.37 -10.31 -14.10
N ARG A 202 14.55 -10.49 -15.14
CA ARG A 202 14.05 -11.79 -15.64
C ARG A 202 13.29 -12.61 -14.57
N ILE A 203 12.51 -11.94 -13.74
CA ILE A 203 11.75 -12.58 -12.67
C ILE A 203 10.23 -12.49 -12.87
N LEU A 204 9.77 -11.91 -13.97
CA LEU A 204 8.35 -11.94 -14.35
C LEU A 204 7.99 -13.25 -15.06
N SER A 205 6.73 -13.67 -14.86
CA SER A 205 6.15 -14.85 -15.50
C SER A 205 5.12 -14.45 -16.54
N ASP A 206 5.11 -15.17 -17.67
CA ASP A 206 4.07 -15.13 -18.71
C ASP A 206 2.86 -16.03 -18.35
N GLU A 207 2.97 -16.81 -17.29
CA GLU A 207 1.90 -17.63 -16.70
C GLU A 207 1.50 -17.07 -15.32
N ILE A 208 0.34 -17.48 -14.80
CA ILE A 208 -0.04 -17.17 -13.42
C ILE A 208 0.99 -17.77 -12.46
N CYS A 209 1.51 -16.95 -11.56
CA CYS A 209 2.53 -17.35 -10.60
C CYS A 209 2.03 -18.50 -9.69
N ARG A 210 2.96 -19.41 -9.38
CA ARG A 210 2.71 -20.57 -8.52
C ARG A 210 3.67 -20.53 -7.32
N PRO A 211 3.31 -19.80 -6.25
CA PRO A 211 4.17 -19.68 -5.08
C PRO A 211 4.52 -21.06 -4.50
N PHE A 212 5.79 -21.24 -4.13
CA PHE A 212 6.34 -22.48 -3.57
C PHE A 212 6.37 -23.70 -4.49
N ASP A 213 5.85 -23.60 -5.72
CA ASP A 213 5.96 -24.70 -6.69
C ASP A 213 7.41 -24.87 -7.14
N LYS A 214 7.83 -26.12 -7.31
CA LYS A 214 9.20 -26.46 -7.79
C LYS A 214 9.46 -25.99 -9.22
N ASP A 215 8.40 -25.95 -10.05
CA ASP A 215 8.44 -25.60 -11.46
C ASP A 215 7.98 -24.15 -11.72
N ARG A 216 7.99 -23.29 -10.66
CA ARG A 216 7.61 -21.90 -10.79
C ARG A 216 8.53 -21.13 -11.75
N LYS A 217 7.93 -20.28 -12.62
CA LYS A 217 8.65 -19.51 -13.63
C LYS A 217 8.99 -18.09 -13.20
N GLY A 218 8.27 -17.54 -12.24
CA GLY A 218 8.44 -16.16 -11.81
C GLY A 218 7.19 -15.64 -11.09
N LEU A 219 7.04 -14.31 -11.05
CA LEU A 219 5.94 -13.63 -10.39
C LEU A 219 5.17 -12.72 -11.37
N ASN A 220 3.97 -12.32 -10.97
CA ASN A 220 3.17 -11.31 -11.67
C ASN A 220 3.07 -10.08 -10.79
N LEU A 221 3.24 -8.90 -11.40
CA LEU A 221 3.04 -7.64 -10.69
C LEU A 221 1.56 -7.28 -10.63
N GLY A 222 1.21 -6.53 -9.60
CA GLY A 222 -0.13 -6.01 -9.41
C GLY A 222 -0.11 -4.62 -8.80
N GLU A 223 -1.30 -4.10 -8.57
CA GLU A 223 -1.54 -2.85 -7.84
C GLU A 223 -2.56 -3.08 -6.73
N GLY A 224 -2.52 -2.23 -5.71
CA GLY A 224 -3.45 -2.30 -4.60
C GLY A 224 -3.17 -1.23 -3.55
N ALA A 225 -4.13 -1.06 -2.67
CA ALA A 225 -3.99 -0.28 -1.46
C ALA A 225 -4.75 -0.93 -0.32
N ALA A 226 -4.17 -0.90 0.88
CA ALA A 226 -4.85 -1.37 2.08
C ALA A 226 -4.41 -0.54 3.29
N PHE A 227 -5.38 -0.20 4.14
CA PHE A 227 -5.14 0.51 5.41
C PHE A 227 -5.89 -0.15 6.55
N LEU A 228 -5.27 -0.09 7.72
CA LEU A 228 -5.83 -0.51 9.00
C LEU A 228 -5.91 0.69 9.94
N VAL A 229 -6.91 0.71 10.80
CA VAL A 229 -6.96 1.62 11.95
C VAL A 229 -6.54 0.87 13.19
N LEU A 230 -5.51 1.37 13.86
CA LEU A 230 -4.98 0.82 15.10
C LEU A 230 -5.34 1.73 16.27
N GLU A 231 -5.77 1.11 17.39
CA GLU A 231 -6.06 1.79 18.65
C GLU A 231 -5.65 0.89 19.81
N LYS A 232 -5.52 1.45 21.02
CA LYS A 232 -5.46 0.61 22.21
C LYS A 232 -6.82 -0.06 22.45
N GLU A 233 -6.83 -1.28 22.96
CA GLU A 233 -8.05 -2.02 23.24
C GLU A 233 -8.98 -1.25 24.20
N GLU A 234 -8.43 -0.57 25.21
CA GLU A 234 -9.16 0.27 26.15
C GLU A 234 -9.84 1.49 25.49
N ASP A 235 -9.31 1.99 24.39
CA ASP A 235 -9.87 3.10 23.60
C ASP A 235 -10.88 2.62 22.54
N ALA A 236 -10.98 1.30 22.30
CA ALA A 236 -11.83 0.68 21.29
C ALA A 236 -13.19 0.20 21.86
N ALA A 237 -13.57 0.64 23.06
CA ALA A 237 -14.84 0.24 23.67
C ALA A 237 -16.04 0.54 22.76
N GLY A 238 -16.86 -0.47 22.49
CA GLY A 238 -18.04 -0.39 21.62
C GLY A 238 -17.75 -0.48 20.13
N LYS A 239 -16.47 -0.55 19.73
CA LYS A 239 -16.07 -0.76 18.32
C LYS A 239 -15.91 -2.24 18.01
N LYS A 240 -16.02 -2.59 16.74
CA LYS A 240 -15.63 -3.91 16.24
C LYS A 240 -14.11 -4.04 16.32
N ILE A 241 -13.64 -5.16 16.85
CA ILE A 241 -12.21 -5.52 16.87
C ILE A 241 -12.02 -6.70 15.94
N TYR A 242 -11.18 -6.52 14.92
CA TYR A 242 -10.89 -7.56 13.93
C TYR A 242 -9.74 -8.48 14.34
N ALA A 243 -8.71 -7.89 14.95
CA ALA A 243 -7.49 -8.58 15.36
C ALA A 243 -6.72 -7.75 16.39
N SER A 244 -5.70 -8.33 16.98
CA SER A 244 -4.68 -7.62 17.76
C SER A 244 -3.31 -7.76 17.11
N ILE A 245 -2.47 -6.74 17.27
CA ILE A 245 -1.06 -6.81 16.91
C ILE A 245 -0.34 -7.58 18.02
N ALA A 246 -0.09 -8.86 17.77
CA ALA A 246 0.51 -9.76 18.75
C ALA A 246 2.03 -9.60 18.87
N GLY A 247 2.68 -9.23 17.74
CA GLY A 247 4.12 -9.02 17.69
C GLY A 247 4.57 -8.54 16.34
N TYR A 248 5.80 -8.06 16.24
CA TYR A 248 6.39 -7.61 14.98
C TYR A 248 7.92 -7.73 14.99
N GLY A 249 8.49 -7.97 13.81
CA GLY A 249 9.94 -8.06 13.65
C GLY A 249 10.39 -7.55 12.29
N ASN A 250 11.58 -6.96 12.26
CA ASN A 250 12.24 -6.50 11.05
C ASN A 250 13.70 -6.95 11.07
N ALA A 251 14.18 -7.44 9.94
CA ALA A 251 15.56 -7.88 9.75
C ALA A 251 16.00 -7.64 8.32
N ASN A 252 17.31 -7.55 8.13
CA ASN A 252 17.94 -7.56 6.82
C ASN A 252 18.78 -8.81 6.71
N ASP A 253 18.60 -9.57 5.62
CA ASP A 253 19.40 -10.77 5.32
C ASP A 253 20.85 -10.38 4.98
N ALA A 254 21.03 -9.26 4.26
CA ALA A 254 22.33 -8.74 3.81
C ALA A 254 23.17 -9.73 2.96
N PHE A 255 22.55 -10.78 2.42
CA PHE A 255 23.20 -11.82 1.64
C PHE A 255 23.46 -11.39 0.18
N HIS A 256 22.39 -10.89 -0.48
CA HIS A 256 22.45 -10.51 -1.88
C HIS A 256 21.36 -9.44 -2.18
N PRO A 257 21.56 -8.54 -3.16
CA PRO A 257 20.57 -7.47 -3.48
C PRO A 257 19.16 -7.97 -3.84
N SER A 258 19.03 -9.18 -4.40
CA SER A 258 17.75 -9.72 -4.89
C SER A 258 17.45 -11.16 -4.47
N SER A 259 18.34 -11.82 -3.72
CA SER A 259 18.17 -13.21 -3.28
C SER A 259 18.33 -13.33 -1.76
N LEU A 260 17.58 -14.25 -1.18
CA LEU A 260 17.73 -14.62 0.23
C LEU A 260 18.92 -15.57 0.42
N SER A 261 19.46 -15.62 1.64
CA SER A 261 20.39 -16.67 2.07
C SER A 261 19.75 -18.05 1.95
N ALA A 262 20.55 -19.08 1.75
CA ALA A 262 20.06 -20.45 1.59
C ALA A 262 19.24 -20.92 2.81
N GLU A 263 19.66 -20.52 4.00
CA GLU A 263 19.00 -20.86 5.27
C GLU A 263 17.86 -19.87 5.63
N GLY A 264 17.68 -18.80 4.88
CA GLY A 264 16.64 -17.79 5.14
C GLY A 264 16.88 -16.99 6.42
N ASP A 265 18.12 -16.62 6.71
CA ASP A 265 18.52 -15.98 7.98
C ASP A 265 17.72 -14.71 8.29
N GLY A 266 17.51 -13.84 7.29
CA GLY A 266 16.71 -12.63 7.46
C GLY A 266 15.24 -12.90 7.84
N PRO A 267 14.49 -13.70 7.07
CA PRO A 267 13.14 -14.13 7.44
C PRO A 267 13.05 -14.80 8.82
N VAL A 268 13.96 -15.72 9.13
CA VAL A 268 14.00 -16.40 10.44
C VAL A 268 14.18 -15.39 11.58
N LEU A 269 15.15 -14.47 11.44
CA LEU A 269 15.39 -13.44 12.46
C LEU A 269 14.18 -12.50 12.62
N ALA A 270 13.51 -12.12 11.53
CA ALA A 270 12.31 -11.30 11.59
C ALA A 270 11.17 -12.01 12.35
N MET A 271 10.94 -13.29 12.06
CA MET A 271 9.94 -14.11 12.76
C MET A 271 10.26 -14.30 14.24
N GLN A 272 11.51 -14.59 14.59
CA GLN A 272 11.96 -14.71 15.99
C GLN A 272 11.73 -13.43 16.78
N LYS A 273 12.05 -12.26 16.19
CA LYS A 273 11.78 -10.95 16.81
C LYS A 273 10.28 -10.71 17.00
N ALA A 274 9.44 -11.11 16.05
CA ALA A 274 8.00 -10.97 16.16
C ALA A 274 7.40 -11.85 17.27
N LEU A 275 7.95 -13.04 17.47
CA LEU A 275 7.53 -13.94 18.55
C LEU A 275 8.00 -13.48 19.94
N ALA A 276 9.08 -12.72 20.00
CA ALA A 276 9.67 -12.22 21.25
C ALA A 276 9.16 -10.83 21.66
N SER A 277 8.36 -10.14 20.83
CA SER A 277 7.93 -8.74 21.05
C SER A 277 6.58 -8.58 21.77
#